data_f5d0749f3acc8b190d1aca325346508e
#
_entry.id   f5d0749f3acc8b190d1aca325346508e
#
_cell.length_a   1.000
_cell.length_b   1.000
_cell.length_c   1.000
_cell.angle_alpha   90.00
_cell.angle_beta   90.00
_cell.angle_gamma   90.00
#
_symmetry.space_group_name_H-M   'P 1'
#
loop_
_entity.id
_entity.type
_entity.pdbx_description
1 polymer ?
#
loop_
_entity_poly.entity_id
_entity_poly.type
_entity_poly.pdbx_seq_one_letter_code
_entity_poly.pdbx_strand_id
1 'polypeptide(L)'
;MTLERVDPQISEAINNEKHRQVSNINLIASENYASPAILEAQGSVFSNKYAEGYPGRRYYGGCEYVDVAENLAIERAKSLFGCEYSNVQPHS
;
A
#
# COMPACT_ATOMS: atom_id res chain seq x y z
N MET A 1 -13.68 -8.84 13.56
CA MET A 1 -14.99 -8.44 12.99
C MET A 1 -14.78 -8.19 11.50
N THR A 2 -15.58 -8.80 10.66
CA THR A 2 -15.44 -8.66 9.21
C THR A 2 -16.24 -7.46 8.69
N LEU A 3 -15.80 -6.87 7.58
CA LEU A 3 -16.48 -5.75 6.94
C LEU A 3 -17.95 -6.09 6.60
N GLU A 4 -18.20 -7.30 6.13
CA GLU A 4 -19.55 -7.78 5.80
C GLU A 4 -20.55 -7.67 6.98
N ARG A 5 -20.07 -7.86 8.22
CA ARG A 5 -20.91 -7.74 9.43
C ARG A 5 -21.09 -6.30 9.88
N VAL A 6 -20.11 -5.43 9.60
CA VAL A 6 -20.11 -4.04 10.05
C VAL A 6 -20.82 -3.15 9.03
N ASP A 7 -20.55 -3.36 7.76
CA ASP A 7 -21.11 -2.59 6.65
C ASP A 7 -21.31 -3.50 5.42
N PRO A 8 -22.46 -4.19 5.38
CA PRO A 8 -22.75 -5.11 4.28
C PRO A 8 -22.87 -4.40 2.93
N GLN A 9 -23.27 -3.14 2.88
CA GLN A 9 -23.41 -2.38 1.64
C GLN A 9 -22.05 -2.10 1.00
N ILE A 10 -21.06 -1.71 1.79
CA ILE A 10 -19.69 -1.52 1.31
C ILE A 10 -19.05 -2.87 0.94
N SER A 11 -19.32 -3.92 1.72
CA SER A 11 -18.84 -5.27 1.39
C SER A 11 -19.37 -5.75 0.04
N GLU A 12 -20.65 -5.53 -0.23
CA GLU A 12 -21.27 -5.85 -1.51
C GLU A 12 -20.66 -5.04 -2.66
N ALA A 13 -20.47 -3.73 -2.47
CA ALA A 13 -19.86 -2.86 -3.47
C ALA A 13 -18.43 -3.34 -3.85
N ILE A 14 -17.62 -3.72 -2.85
CA ILE A 14 -16.28 -4.27 -3.07
C ILE A 14 -16.35 -5.58 -3.86
N ASN A 15 -17.26 -6.47 -3.52
CA ASN A 15 -17.42 -7.73 -4.24
C ASN A 15 -17.86 -7.50 -5.70
N ASN A 16 -18.78 -6.57 -5.92
CA ASN A 16 -19.23 -6.20 -7.26
C ASN A 16 -18.09 -5.60 -8.07
N GLU A 17 -17.27 -4.73 -7.49
CA GLU A 17 -16.09 -4.17 -8.15
C GLU A 17 -15.05 -5.25 -8.48
N LYS A 18 -14.85 -6.21 -7.59
CA LYS A 18 -13.97 -7.35 -7.88
C LYS A 18 -14.47 -8.14 -9.10
N HIS A 19 -15.76 -8.42 -9.18
CA HIS A 19 -16.36 -9.08 -10.34
C HIS A 19 -16.21 -8.23 -11.61
N ARG A 20 -16.43 -6.92 -11.53
CA ARG A 20 -16.24 -6.03 -12.66
C ARG A 20 -14.81 -6.08 -13.18
N GLN A 21 -13.81 -6.02 -12.30
CA GLN A 21 -12.40 -6.06 -12.69
C GLN A 21 -12.01 -7.38 -13.36
N VAL A 22 -12.56 -8.50 -12.91
CA VAL A 22 -12.29 -9.82 -13.51
C VAL A 22 -12.99 -9.97 -14.86
N SER A 23 -14.17 -9.36 -15.04
CA SER A 23 -15.02 -9.56 -16.24
C SER A 23 -14.71 -8.61 -17.38
N ASN A 24 -14.02 -7.52 -17.13
CA ASN A 24 -13.78 -6.46 -18.11
C ASN A 24 -12.31 -6.30 -18.44
N ILE A 25 -12.04 -5.89 -19.67
CA ILE A 25 -10.70 -5.50 -20.09
C ILE A 25 -10.48 -4.04 -19.68
N ASN A 26 -9.41 -3.81 -18.92
CA ASN A 26 -9.00 -2.46 -18.54
C ASN A 26 -8.15 -1.82 -19.64
N LEU A 27 -8.64 -0.74 -20.24
CA LEU A 27 -7.93 0.02 -21.27
C LEU A 27 -7.35 1.35 -20.76
N ILE A 28 -7.42 1.60 -19.45
CA ILE A 28 -6.85 2.80 -18.84
C ILE A 28 -5.39 2.52 -18.49
N ALA A 29 -4.47 3.14 -19.23
CA ALA A 29 -3.05 2.86 -19.14
C ALA A 29 -2.41 3.18 -17.76
N SER A 30 -3.03 4.09 -17.00
CA SER A 30 -2.56 4.47 -15.66
C SER A 30 -3.05 3.55 -14.54
N GLU A 31 -3.98 2.65 -14.80
CA GLU A 31 -4.46 1.71 -13.81
C GLU A 31 -3.59 0.44 -13.75
N ASN A 32 -3.44 -0.10 -12.55
CA ASN A 32 -2.71 -1.33 -12.33
C ASN A 32 -3.42 -2.18 -11.27
N TYR A 33 -3.49 -3.48 -11.49
CA TYR A 33 -4.06 -4.42 -10.53
C TYR A 33 -3.02 -4.75 -9.44
N ALA A 34 -3.32 -4.35 -8.22
CA ALA A 34 -2.49 -4.71 -7.07
C ALA A 34 -2.65 -6.20 -6.74
N SER A 35 -1.55 -6.85 -6.38
CA SER A 35 -1.60 -8.24 -5.89
C SER A 35 -2.34 -8.32 -4.54
N PRO A 36 -2.90 -9.50 -4.19
CA PRO A 36 -3.51 -9.70 -2.87
C PRO A 36 -2.58 -9.31 -1.70
N ALA A 37 -1.29 -9.60 -1.81
CA ALA A 37 -0.31 -9.24 -0.77
C ALA A 37 -0.16 -7.72 -0.60
N ILE A 38 -0.20 -6.96 -1.70
CA ILE A 38 -0.17 -5.49 -1.64
C ILE A 38 -1.45 -4.96 -1.01
N LEU A 39 -2.61 -5.49 -1.38
CA LEU A 39 -3.89 -5.09 -0.79
C LEU A 39 -3.93 -5.38 0.72
N GLU A 40 -3.40 -6.51 1.15
CA GLU A 40 -3.27 -6.86 2.56
C GLU A 40 -2.36 -5.87 3.31
N ALA A 41 -1.21 -5.53 2.73
CA ALA A 41 -0.30 -4.57 3.33
C ALA A 41 -0.92 -3.17 3.45
N GLN A 42 -1.61 -2.71 2.41
CA GLN A 42 -2.30 -1.41 2.42
C GLN A 42 -3.44 -1.35 3.43
N GLY A 43 -4.17 -2.44 3.62
CA GLY A 43 -5.25 -2.55 4.60
C GLY A 43 -4.79 -2.85 6.03
N SER A 44 -3.51 -2.79 6.31
CA SER A 44 -2.93 -3.11 7.62
C SER A 44 -2.97 -1.92 8.59
N VAL A 45 -2.51 -2.19 9.81
CA VAL A 45 -2.42 -1.17 10.88
C VAL A 45 -1.45 -0.01 10.54
N PHE A 46 -0.62 -0.13 9.53
CA PHE A 46 0.17 0.99 9.04
C PHE A 46 -0.68 2.18 8.61
N SER A 47 -1.92 1.94 8.21
CA SER A 47 -2.89 3.00 7.90
C SER A 47 -3.14 3.96 9.08
N ASN A 48 -2.89 3.53 10.31
CA ASN A 48 -3.07 4.34 11.51
C ASN A 48 -1.89 5.25 11.82
N LYS A 49 -0.73 5.05 11.16
CA LYS A 49 0.52 5.70 11.58
C LYS A 49 0.87 6.89 10.70
N TYR A 50 1.00 8.02 11.35
CA TYR A 50 1.59 9.22 10.76
C TYR A 50 3.11 9.10 10.79
N ALA A 51 3.78 9.23 9.59
CA ALA A 51 5.20 8.95 9.44
C ALA A 51 5.92 10.00 8.59
N GLU A 52 5.62 11.28 8.84
CA GLU A 52 6.31 12.38 8.17
C GLU A 52 7.82 12.34 8.43
N GLY A 53 8.60 12.61 7.39
CA GLY A 53 10.05 12.55 7.43
C GLY A 53 10.60 11.32 6.69
N TYR A 54 11.75 10.86 7.10
CA TYR A 54 12.47 9.71 6.52
C TYR A 54 12.86 8.70 7.60
N PRO A 55 13.24 7.47 7.23
CA PRO A 55 13.74 6.51 8.19
C PRO A 55 14.84 7.10 9.07
N GLY A 56 14.69 6.98 10.39
CA GLY A 56 15.60 7.57 11.36
C GLY A 56 15.52 9.09 11.53
N ARG A 57 14.68 9.77 10.74
CA ARG A 57 14.52 11.24 10.76
C ARG A 57 13.04 11.61 10.72
N ARG A 58 12.29 11.15 11.70
CA ARG A 58 10.85 11.38 11.79
C ARG A 58 10.53 12.61 12.65
N TYR A 59 9.43 13.23 12.31
CA TYR A 59 8.87 14.32 13.15
C TYR A 59 8.17 13.79 14.40
N TYR A 60 7.74 12.51 14.37
CA TYR A 60 6.97 11.88 15.45
C TYR A 60 7.60 10.55 15.86
N GLY A 61 7.34 10.14 17.10
CA GLY A 61 7.75 8.82 17.60
C GLY A 61 6.87 7.68 17.10
N GLY A 62 7.28 6.45 17.40
CA GLY A 62 6.52 5.25 17.06
C GLY A 62 6.67 4.79 15.62
N CYS A 63 7.75 5.17 14.94
CA CYS A 63 7.98 4.86 13.54
C CYS A 63 8.95 3.69 13.30
N GLU A 64 9.28 2.92 14.32
CA GLU A 64 10.26 1.83 14.25
C GLU A 64 9.95 0.84 13.13
N TYR A 65 8.70 0.45 12.99
CA TYR A 65 8.27 -0.53 11.99
C TYR A 65 7.95 0.10 10.62
N VAL A 66 7.51 1.34 10.59
CA VAL A 66 7.39 2.12 9.34
C VAL A 66 8.77 2.31 8.72
N ASP A 67 9.78 2.57 9.54
CA ASP A 67 11.17 2.67 9.09
C ASP A 67 11.65 1.37 8.45
N VAL A 68 11.27 0.21 9.01
CA VAL A 68 11.57 -1.09 8.40
C VAL A 68 10.95 -1.21 7.01
N ALA A 69 9.66 -0.84 6.88
CA ALA A 69 8.96 -0.91 5.58
C ALA A 69 9.61 0.01 4.53
N GLU A 70 9.92 1.25 4.89
CA GLU A 70 10.55 2.19 3.96
C GLU A 70 11.98 1.81 3.61
N ASN A 71 12.77 1.34 4.56
CA ASN A 71 14.14 0.86 4.30
C ASN A 71 14.13 -0.37 3.37
N LEU A 72 13.21 -1.31 3.58
CA LEU A 72 13.03 -2.44 2.66
C LEU A 72 12.66 -1.97 1.25
N ALA A 73 11.78 -0.99 1.13
CA ALA A 73 11.40 -0.43 -0.17
C ALA A 73 12.60 0.23 -0.88
N ILE A 74 13.41 0.99 -0.14
CA ILE A 74 14.63 1.62 -0.65
C ILE A 74 15.60 0.56 -1.19
N GLU A 75 15.92 -0.45 -0.38
CA GLU A 75 16.88 -1.50 -0.76
C GLU A 75 16.37 -2.35 -1.93
N ARG A 76 15.09 -2.67 -1.94
CA ARG A 76 14.48 -3.44 -3.04
C ARG A 76 14.40 -2.65 -4.34
N ALA A 77 14.13 -1.34 -4.28
CA ALA A 77 14.18 -0.47 -5.46
C ALA A 77 15.61 -0.39 -6.03
N LYS A 78 16.62 -0.23 -5.17
CA LYS A 78 18.02 -0.25 -5.59
C LYS A 78 18.40 -1.57 -6.27
N SER A 79 17.98 -2.68 -5.70
CA SER A 79 18.23 -4.01 -6.28
C SER A 79 17.52 -4.20 -7.62
N LEU A 80 16.25 -3.81 -7.71
CA LEU A 80 15.43 -3.98 -8.90
C LEU A 80 15.96 -3.18 -10.10
N PHE A 81 16.36 -1.93 -9.85
CA PHE A 81 16.83 -1.03 -10.91
C PHE A 81 18.35 -0.99 -11.07
N GLY A 82 19.10 -1.71 -10.25
CA GLY A 82 20.57 -1.73 -10.31
C GLY A 82 21.20 -0.37 -10.01
N CYS A 83 20.65 0.39 -9.09
CA CYS A 83 21.12 1.73 -8.76
C CYS A 83 21.71 1.82 -7.34
N GLU A 84 22.58 2.81 -7.13
CA GLU A 84 23.22 3.03 -5.82
C GLU A 84 22.30 3.77 -4.83
N TYR A 85 21.40 4.60 -5.34
CA TYR A 85 20.55 5.47 -4.54
C TYR A 85 19.09 5.29 -4.94
N SER A 86 18.22 5.36 -3.97
CA SER A 86 16.78 5.33 -4.16
C SER A 86 16.09 6.20 -3.11
N ASN A 87 15.10 6.95 -3.56
CA ASN A 87 14.23 7.73 -2.69
C ASN A 87 12.82 7.13 -2.76
N VAL A 88 12.31 6.67 -1.63
CA VAL A 88 10.97 6.14 -1.51
C VAL A 88 10.17 7.06 -0.59
N GLN A 89 9.16 7.68 -1.16
CA GLN A 89 8.25 8.57 -0.43
C GLN A 89 6.82 8.29 -0.84
N PRO A 90 5.84 8.42 0.09
CA PRO A 90 4.45 8.50 -0.31
C PRO A 90 4.24 9.79 -1.13
N HIS A 91 3.26 9.76 -2.02
CA HIS A 91 3.00 10.85 -2.96
C HIS A 91 2.41 12.12 -2.31
N SER A 92 2.11 12.08 -1.02
CA SER A 92 1.56 13.25 -0.32
C SER A 92 2.12 13.44 1.08
#